data_de62236aa1aa9d12c8cd9c17d970ab24
#
_entry.id   de62236aa1aa9d12c8cd9c17d970ab24
#
_cell.length_a   1.000
_cell.length_b   1.000
_cell.length_c   1.000
_cell.angle_alpha   90.00
_cell.angle_beta   90.00
_cell.angle_gamma   90.00
#
_symmetry.space_group_name_H-M   'P 1'
#
loop_
_entity.id
_entity.type
_entity.pdbx_description
1 polymer ?
#
loop_
_entity_poly.entity_id
_entity_poly.type
_entity_poly.pdbx_seq_one_letter_code
_entity_poly.pdbx_strand_id
1 'polypeptide(L)'
;MRITQIRDDGRVNTLRTLKIEQLVEQMKVETKAQLVSGMREVLPYIFPGDKNDYVQKVPKLLPAAAFVRKNGVMTMDEYNGVVMLQVNNLSGPMEADEVKERVKEFPQTYLAFTGSSGKSVKIWVRFTYPDDLLPGNREQAELFHAHAYRLAVKFYQPQLPFDIDLKEPSLEQYCRLTFDPELYFNPEAMPVYMKQPMAMPGETTYREQVKAETSPLQRLVPGYEIIKLFPYFLRRLLRGLWMS
;
A
#
# COMPACT_ATOMS: atom_id res chain seq x y z
N MET A 1 3.39 14.05 -10.26
CA MET A 1 3.03 12.62 -10.38
C MET A 1 1.54 12.50 -10.66
N ARG A 2 1.15 11.61 -11.58
CA ARG A 2 -0.25 11.36 -11.99
C ARG A 2 -0.66 9.95 -11.59
N ILE A 3 -1.81 9.79 -10.95
CA ILE A 3 -2.38 8.51 -10.54
C ILE A 3 -3.68 8.23 -11.28
N THR A 4 -3.99 6.97 -11.46
CA THR A 4 -5.26 6.57 -12.07
C THR A 4 -6.33 6.29 -11.00
N GLN A 5 -7.46 6.94 -11.17
CA GLN A 5 -8.69 6.66 -10.45
C GLN A 5 -9.65 5.94 -11.38
N ILE A 6 -10.18 4.80 -10.93
CA ILE A 6 -11.20 4.04 -11.63
C ILE A 6 -12.52 4.19 -10.87
N ARG A 7 -13.57 4.62 -11.56
CA ARG A 7 -14.94 4.63 -11.04
C ARG A 7 -15.75 3.57 -11.76
N ASP A 8 -16.49 2.81 -11.01
CA ASP A 8 -17.46 1.88 -11.53
C ASP A 8 -18.84 2.55 -11.49
N ASP A 9 -19.33 2.94 -12.65
CA ASP A 9 -20.64 3.58 -12.80
C ASP A 9 -21.75 2.54 -13.10
N GLY A 10 -21.44 1.25 -12.90
CA GLY A 10 -22.36 0.13 -13.12
C GLY A 10 -22.53 -0.28 -14.58
N ARG A 11 -22.09 0.54 -15.53
CA ARG A 11 -22.15 0.25 -16.98
C ARG A 11 -20.75 0.22 -17.62
N VAL A 12 -19.91 1.15 -17.25
CA VAL A 12 -18.54 1.27 -17.78
C VAL A 12 -17.61 1.76 -16.68
N ASN A 13 -16.45 1.13 -16.56
CA ASN A 13 -15.37 1.64 -15.71
C ASN A 13 -14.75 2.89 -16.34
N THR A 14 -14.91 4.03 -15.69
CA THR A 14 -14.31 5.30 -16.12
C THR A 14 -12.93 5.46 -15.52
N LEU A 15 -11.91 5.69 -16.37
CA LEU A 15 -10.57 6.03 -15.92
C LEU A 15 -10.42 7.55 -15.87
N ARG A 16 -9.93 8.05 -14.75
CA ARG A 16 -9.57 9.46 -14.59
C ARG A 16 -8.16 9.56 -14.05
N THR A 17 -7.34 10.40 -14.63
CA THR A 17 -6.01 10.73 -14.11
C THR A 17 -6.09 11.94 -13.19
N LEU A 18 -5.49 11.83 -12.00
CA LEU A 18 -5.43 12.89 -10.99
C LEU A 18 -3.98 13.20 -10.66
N LYS A 19 -3.68 14.46 -10.35
CA LYS A 19 -2.44 14.81 -9.67
C LYS A 19 -2.48 14.36 -8.21
N ILE A 20 -1.33 14.00 -7.65
CA ILE A 20 -1.27 13.49 -6.26
C ILE A 20 -1.80 14.53 -5.26
N GLU A 21 -1.52 15.81 -5.48
CA GLU A 21 -1.96 16.89 -4.60
C GLU A 21 -3.50 16.97 -4.56
N GLN A 22 -4.14 16.82 -5.73
CA GLN A 22 -5.60 16.78 -5.83
C GLN A 22 -6.19 15.57 -5.12
N LEU A 23 -5.50 14.41 -5.18
CA LEU A 23 -5.93 13.23 -4.45
C LEU A 23 -5.82 13.43 -2.94
N VAL A 24 -4.71 13.97 -2.47
CA VAL A 24 -4.48 14.25 -1.03
C VAL A 24 -5.58 15.18 -0.49
N GLU A 25 -5.89 16.26 -1.19
CA GLU A 25 -6.99 17.15 -0.80
C GLU A 25 -8.36 16.44 -0.82
N GLN A 26 -8.59 15.58 -1.82
CA GLN A 26 -9.82 14.79 -1.89
C GLN A 26 -9.95 13.79 -0.74
N MET A 27 -8.83 13.27 -0.23
CA MET A 27 -8.81 12.35 0.91
C MET A 27 -9.02 13.06 2.25
N LYS A 28 -8.57 14.31 2.37
CA LYS A 28 -8.72 15.10 3.60
C LYS A 28 -10.14 15.63 3.81
N VAL A 29 -10.86 15.86 2.71
CA VAL A 29 -12.20 16.44 2.76
C VAL A 29 -13.18 15.53 2.05
N GLU A 30 -14.13 14.98 2.78
CA GLU A 30 -15.19 14.15 2.21
C GLU A 30 -16.24 15.03 1.50
N THR A 31 -15.92 15.47 0.27
CA THR A 31 -16.75 16.43 -0.48
C THR A 31 -18.02 15.83 -1.10
N LYS A 32 -18.05 14.52 -1.32
CA LYS A 32 -19.25 13.80 -1.74
C LYS A 32 -19.70 12.93 -0.59
N ALA A 33 -20.35 13.65 0.30
CA ALA A 33 -21.10 13.13 1.43
C ALA A 33 -21.03 11.61 1.55
N GLN A 34 -20.23 11.16 2.51
CA GLN A 34 -20.60 9.90 3.14
C GLN A 34 -20.35 8.62 2.37
N LEU A 35 -19.71 8.64 1.15
CA LEU A 35 -19.47 7.38 0.45
C LEU A 35 -18.54 6.47 1.27
N VAL A 36 -17.46 7.02 1.82
CA VAL A 36 -16.51 6.28 2.67
C VAL A 36 -17.07 6.10 4.07
N SER A 37 -17.67 7.13 4.65
CA SER A 37 -18.30 7.05 5.97
C SER A 37 -19.46 6.07 5.96
N GLY A 38 -20.38 6.18 5.00
CA GLY A 38 -21.48 5.23 4.85
C GLY A 38 -21.01 3.79 4.58
N MET A 39 -19.92 3.62 3.84
CA MET A 39 -19.31 2.29 3.68
C MET A 39 -18.79 1.76 5.02
N ARG A 40 -18.13 2.57 5.83
CA ARG A 40 -17.64 2.16 7.16
C ARG A 40 -18.77 1.75 8.10
N GLU A 41 -19.90 2.41 8.02
CA GLU A 41 -21.10 2.10 8.82
C GLU A 41 -21.69 0.74 8.45
N VAL A 42 -21.72 0.37 7.16
CA VAL A 42 -22.35 -0.88 6.70
C VAL A 42 -21.41 -2.08 6.70
N LEU A 43 -20.09 -1.86 6.63
CA LEU A 43 -19.09 -2.95 6.58
C LEU A 43 -19.24 -3.99 7.69
N PRO A 44 -19.53 -3.66 8.97
CA PRO A 44 -19.71 -4.65 10.03
C PRO A 44 -20.89 -5.61 9.80
N TYR A 45 -21.84 -5.24 8.95
CA TYR A 45 -23.06 -6.02 8.66
C TYR A 45 -22.99 -6.81 7.34
N ILE A 46 -21.85 -6.72 6.63
CA ILE A 46 -21.63 -7.44 5.37
C ILE A 46 -20.96 -8.77 5.66
N PHE A 47 -21.56 -9.87 5.23
CA PHE A 47 -20.94 -11.19 5.33
C PHE A 47 -19.78 -11.32 4.33
N PRO A 48 -18.70 -12.05 4.70
CA PRO A 48 -17.62 -12.34 3.77
C PRO A 48 -18.16 -13.01 2.49
N GLY A 49 -17.83 -12.42 1.33
CA GLY A 49 -18.29 -12.92 0.02
C GLY A 49 -19.49 -12.19 -0.57
N ASP A 50 -20.23 -11.44 0.22
CA ASP A 50 -21.35 -10.66 -0.29
C ASP A 50 -20.88 -9.47 -1.12
N LYS A 51 -21.54 -9.25 -2.26
CA LYS A 51 -21.34 -8.05 -3.07
C LYS A 51 -22.08 -6.89 -2.42
N ASN A 52 -21.37 -5.84 -2.07
CA ASN A 52 -21.98 -4.64 -1.53
C ASN A 52 -21.80 -3.48 -2.50
N ASP A 53 -22.89 -2.88 -2.92
CA ASP A 53 -22.92 -1.75 -3.86
C ASP A 53 -22.15 -0.52 -3.32
N TYR A 54 -22.20 -0.27 -2.01
CA TYR A 54 -21.41 0.82 -1.42
C TYR A 54 -19.92 0.63 -1.63
N VAL A 55 -19.41 -0.57 -1.36
CA VAL A 55 -18.00 -0.89 -1.55
C VAL A 55 -17.60 -0.77 -3.02
N GLN A 56 -18.49 -1.18 -3.95
CA GLN A 56 -18.20 -1.11 -5.37
C GLN A 56 -18.17 0.31 -5.91
N LYS A 57 -19.02 1.19 -5.39
CA LYS A 57 -19.09 2.62 -5.78
C LYS A 57 -17.89 3.44 -5.33
N VAL A 58 -17.16 3.01 -4.31
CA VAL A 58 -15.94 3.71 -3.86
C VAL A 58 -14.85 3.57 -4.93
N PRO A 59 -14.33 4.67 -5.49
CA PRO A 59 -13.34 4.63 -6.55
C PRO A 59 -12.09 3.85 -6.16
N LYS A 60 -11.51 3.14 -7.13
CA LYS A 60 -10.22 2.48 -7.00
C LYS A 60 -9.11 3.44 -7.41
N LEU A 61 -7.99 3.40 -6.70
CA LEU A 61 -6.79 4.20 -6.94
C LEU A 61 -5.64 3.27 -7.30
N LEU A 62 -5.01 3.49 -8.44
CA LEU A 62 -3.82 2.77 -8.90
C LEU A 62 -2.61 3.71 -8.78
N PRO A 63 -1.78 3.57 -7.74
CA PRO A 63 -0.67 4.50 -7.51
C PRO A 63 0.54 4.24 -8.38
N ALA A 64 0.77 2.98 -8.79
CA ALA A 64 2.01 2.58 -9.46
C ALA A 64 2.19 3.23 -10.84
N ALA A 65 1.09 3.49 -11.55
CA ALA A 65 1.15 4.05 -12.89
C ALA A 65 -0.07 4.90 -13.24
N ALA A 66 0.11 5.80 -14.19
CA ALA A 66 -0.99 6.43 -14.92
C ALA A 66 -1.41 5.49 -16.06
N PHE A 67 -2.70 5.21 -16.15
CA PHE A 67 -3.30 4.40 -17.21
C PHE A 67 -4.25 5.21 -18.05
N VAL A 68 -4.31 4.86 -19.31
CA VAL A 68 -5.25 5.41 -20.29
C VAL A 68 -5.99 4.26 -20.98
N ARG A 69 -7.13 4.55 -21.57
CA ARG A 69 -7.86 3.57 -22.38
C ARG A 69 -7.53 3.79 -23.85
N LYS A 70 -6.88 2.81 -24.49
CA LYS A 70 -6.61 2.78 -25.92
C LYS A 70 -7.35 1.58 -26.54
N ASN A 71 -8.20 1.83 -27.51
CA ASN A 71 -9.01 0.79 -28.18
C ASN A 71 -9.78 -0.11 -27.18
N GLY A 72 -10.34 0.46 -26.11
CA GLY A 72 -11.07 -0.29 -25.10
C GLY A 72 -10.20 -0.98 -24.03
N VAL A 73 -8.88 -1.07 -24.26
CA VAL A 73 -7.93 -1.73 -23.34
C VAL A 73 -7.25 -0.70 -22.45
N MET A 74 -7.11 -1.03 -21.16
CA MET A 74 -6.34 -0.23 -20.21
C MET A 74 -4.84 -0.41 -20.47
N THR A 75 -4.16 0.67 -20.80
CA THR A 75 -2.75 0.69 -21.19
C THR A 75 -1.98 1.63 -20.27
N MET A 76 -0.81 1.23 -19.81
CA MET A 76 0.10 2.09 -19.05
C MET A 76 0.56 3.27 -19.93
N ASP A 77 0.37 4.48 -19.43
CA ASP A 77 0.85 5.73 -20.07
C ASP A 77 2.18 6.17 -19.44
N GLU A 78 2.26 6.13 -18.11
CA GLU A 78 3.45 6.55 -17.37
C GLU A 78 3.58 5.71 -16.10
N TYR A 79 4.77 5.18 -15.83
CA TYR A 79 5.08 4.52 -14.56
C TYR A 79 5.52 5.55 -13.52
N ASN A 80 5.02 5.46 -12.29
CA ASN A 80 5.25 6.45 -11.24
C ASN A 80 6.37 6.09 -10.27
N GLY A 81 6.86 4.85 -10.30
CA GLY A 81 7.81 4.36 -9.31
C GLY A 81 7.24 4.23 -7.89
N VAL A 82 5.92 4.24 -7.72
CA VAL A 82 5.27 4.15 -6.41
C VAL A 82 4.88 2.72 -6.08
N VAL A 83 5.40 2.25 -4.96
CA VAL A 83 5.00 0.98 -4.34
C VAL A 83 4.01 1.25 -3.23
N MET A 84 2.94 0.46 -3.17
CA MET A 84 1.94 0.50 -2.10
C MET A 84 2.06 -0.74 -1.21
N LEU A 85 2.39 -0.52 0.06
CA LEU A 85 2.29 -1.52 1.11
C LEU A 85 0.94 -1.40 1.82
N GLN A 86 0.47 -2.49 2.39
CA GLN A 86 -0.81 -2.54 3.10
C GLN A 86 -0.63 -3.26 4.44
N VAL A 87 -1.10 -2.64 5.50
CA VAL A 87 -1.30 -3.29 6.80
C VAL A 87 -2.81 -3.43 6.98
N ASN A 88 -3.31 -4.65 7.02
CA ASN A 88 -4.75 -4.95 7.10
C ASN A 88 -5.11 -5.56 8.46
N ASN A 89 -6.40 -5.77 8.68
CA ASN A 89 -6.95 -6.44 9.87
C ASN A 89 -6.59 -5.73 11.19
N LEU A 90 -6.50 -4.41 11.16
CA LEU A 90 -6.34 -3.61 12.37
C LEU A 90 -7.65 -3.60 13.16
N SER A 91 -7.53 -3.55 14.49
CA SER A 91 -8.70 -3.56 15.39
C SER A 91 -9.51 -2.26 15.31
N GLY A 92 -8.84 -1.14 15.01
CA GLY A 92 -9.51 0.16 14.95
C GLY A 92 -8.57 1.34 14.70
N PRO A 93 -9.06 2.57 14.90
CA PRO A 93 -8.32 3.80 14.61
C PRO A 93 -6.98 3.90 15.36
N MET A 94 -6.93 3.50 16.62
CA MET A 94 -5.70 3.58 17.44
C MET A 94 -4.53 2.80 16.81
N GLU A 95 -4.79 1.58 16.32
CA GLU A 95 -3.75 0.79 15.65
C GLU A 95 -3.37 1.39 14.30
N ALA A 96 -4.35 1.96 13.58
CA ALA A 96 -4.08 2.65 12.32
C ALA A 96 -3.20 3.90 12.54
N ASP A 97 -3.46 4.66 13.60
CA ASP A 97 -2.64 5.81 13.96
C ASP A 97 -1.25 5.39 14.42
N GLU A 98 -1.11 4.31 15.20
CA GLU A 98 0.18 3.76 15.59
C GLU A 98 1.04 3.42 14.35
N VAL A 99 0.45 2.79 13.33
CA VAL A 99 1.15 2.49 12.08
C VAL A 99 1.54 3.78 11.36
N LYS A 100 0.63 4.76 11.23
CA LYS A 100 0.91 6.03 10.55
C LYS A 100 2.02 6.81 11.25
N GLU A 101 1.97 6.92 12.58
CA GLU A 101 3.03 7.60 13.35
C GLU A 101 4.38 6.91 13.15
N ARG A 102 4.40 5.58 13.15
CA ARG A 102 5.63 4.83 12.96
C ARG A 102 6.26 5.06 11.60
N VAL A 103 5.46 5.08 10.53
CA VAL A 103 6.00 5.26 9.17
C VAL A 103 6.37 6.71 8.85
N LYS A 104 5.85 7.68 9.57
CA LYS A 104 6.29 9.11 9.47
C LYS A 104 7.76 9.30 9.84
N GLU A 105 8.31 8.43 10.68
CA GLU A 105 9.72 8.51 11.09
C GLU A 105 10.68 8.20 9.92
N PHE A 106 10.17 7.63 8.83
CA PHE A 106 11.00 7.25 7.67
C PHE A 106 10.94 8.31 6.58
N PRO A 107 12.06 8.92 6.21
CA PRO A 107 12.12 9.95 5.17
C PRO A 107 11.70 9.44 3.78
N GLN A 108 11.64 8.12 3.58
CA GLN A 108 11.18 7.48 2.34
C GLN A 108 9.66 7.36 2.24
N THR A 109 8.93 7.57 3.34
CA THR A 109 7.47 7.49 3.33
C THR A 109 6.88 8.69 2.60
N TYR A 110 6.28 8.44 1.44
CA TYR A 110 5.69 9.48 0.60
C TYR A 110 4.26 9.84 1.01
N LEU A 111 3.44 8.80 1.25
CA LEU A 111 2.05 8.96 1.68
C LEU A 111 1.67 7.80 2.59
N ALA A 112 1.01 8.09 3.71
CA ALA A 112 0.42 7.07 4.57
C ALA A 112 -0.98 7.50 5.02
N PHE A 113 -1.94 6.60 4.92
CA PHE A 113 -3.34 6.90 5.22
C PHE A 113 -4.13 5.68 5.66
N THR A 114 -5.16 5.92 6.44
CA THR A 114 -6.13 4.91 6.83
C THR A 114 -6.99 4.51 5.64
N GLY A 115 -7.06 3.24 5.33
CA GLY A 115 -7.86 2.72 4.22
C GLY A 115 -9.35 2.93 4.41
N SER A 116 -10.10 2.72 3.33
CA SER A 116 -11.54 3.00 3.29
C SER A 116 -12.36 2.22 4.33
N SER A 117 -11.91 1.03 4.75
CA SER A 117 -12.56 0.25 5.80
C SER A 117 -12.35 0.80 7.23
N GLY A 118 -11.40 1.72 7.44
CA GLY A 118 -10.99 2.15 8.77
C GLY A 118 -10.07 1.16 9.52
N LYS A 119 -9.90 -0.05 8.99
CA LYS A 119 -9.15 -1.17 9.61
C LYS A 119 -7.90 -1.55 8.83
N SER A 120 -7.31 -0.61 8.13
CA SER A 120 -6.08 -0.83 7.37
C SER A 120 -5.32 0.47 7.18
N VAL A 121 -4.01 0.38 6.97
CA VAL A 121 -3.18 1.51 6.55
C VAL A 121 -2.53 1.18 5.22
N LYS A 122 -2.47 2.18 4.36
CA LYS A 122 -1.77 2.13 3.07
C LYS A 122 -0.55 3.04 3.17
N ILE A 123 0.60 2.52 2.75
CA ILE A 123 1.89 3.20 2.82
C ILE A 123 2.43 3.24 1.40
N TRP A 124 2.69 4.43 0.87
CA TRP A 124 3.24 4.62 -0.46
C TRP A 124 4.69 5.08 -0.36
N VAL A 125 5.56 4.41 -1.10
CA VAL A 125 7.01 4.65 -1.11
C VAL A 125 7.45 4.85 -2.54
N ARG A 126 8.32 5.83 -2.80
CA ARG A 126 8.84 6.13 -4.13
C ARG A 126 10.16 5.42 -4.37
N PHE A 127 10.27 4.85 -5.58
CA PHE A 127 11.49 4.20 -6.06
C PHE A 127 11.87 4.77 -7.42
N THR A 128 13.17 4.90 -7.66
CA THR A 128 13.71 5.38 -8.93
C THR A 128 15.09 4.76 -9.17
N TYR A 129 15.63 4.94 -10.38
CA TYR A 129 17.05 4.71 -10.63
C TYR A 129 17.89 5.87 -10.10
N PRO A 130 19.23 5.70 -9.95
CA PRO A 130 20.12 6.76 -9.43
C PRO A 130 20.16 8.03 -10.26
N ASP A 131 19.73 8.00 -11.51
CA ASP A 131 19.62 9.12 -12.44
C ASP A 131 18.21 9.77 -12.42
N ASP A 132 17.38 9.41 -11.43
CA ASP A 132 15.99 9.83 -11.28
C ASP A 132 15.07 9.42 -12.44
N LEU A 133 15.54 8.53 -13.32
CA LEU A 133 14.72 7.98 -14.40
C LEU A 133 13.85 6.81 -13.91
N LEU A 134 12.81 6.52 -14.65
CA LEU A 134 11.90 5.40 -14.43
C LEU A 134 11.77 4.56 -15.70
N PRO A 135 11.44 3.26 -15.59
CA PRO A 135 11.17 2.43 -16.75
C PRO A 135 10.12 3.03 -17.70
N GLY A 136 10.46 3.13 -18.98
CA GLY A 136 9.58 3.71 -19.99
C GLY A 136 8.58 2.74 -20.62
N ASN A 137 8.78 1.42 -20.46
CA ASN A 137 7.86 0.42 -20.99
C ASN A 137 7.29 -0.48 -19.88
N ARG A 138 6.18 -1.14 -20.18
CA ARG A 138 5.43 -1.93 -19.19
C ARG A 138 6.22 -3.10 -18.63
N GLU A 139 6.93 -3.86 -19.47
CA GLU A 139 7.67 -5.05 -19.05
C GLU A 139 8.79 -4.68 -18.05
N GLN A 140 9.57 -3.66 -18.36
CA GLN A 140 10.61 -3.15 -17.46
C GLN A 140 10.00 -2.55 -16.18
N ALA A 141 8.84 -1.88 -16.28
CA ALA A 141 8.15 -1.34 -15.14
C ALA A 141 7.63 -2.43 -14.20
N GLU A 142 7.10 -3.53 -14.73
CA GLU A 142 6.65 -4.69 -13.93
C GLU A 142 7.81 -5.33 -13.19
N LEU A 143 8.96 -5.54 -13.86
CA LEU A 143 10.16 -6.07 -13.23
C LEU A 143 10.70 -5.14 -12.14
N PHE A 144 10.82 -3.84 -12.46
CA PHE A 144 11.25 -2.82 -11.50
C PHE A 144 10.33 -2.81 -10.28
N HIS A 145 9.02 -2.76 -10.51
CA HIS A 145 7.99 -2.68 -9.45
C HIS A 145 8.03 -3.90 -8.54
N ALA A 146 8.25 -5.09 -9.08
CA ALA A 146 8.36 -6.30 -8.31
C ALA A 146 9.58 -6.28 -7.36
N HIS A 147 10.73 -5.85 -7.85
CA HIS A 147 11.92 -5.67 -6.99
C HIS A 147 11.74 -4.56 -5.96
N ALA A 148 11.15 -3.43 -6.36
CA ALA A 148 10.86 -2.31 -5.47
C ALA A 148 9.90 -2.72 -4.34
N TYR A 149 8.84 -3.48 -4.65
CA TYR A 149 7.90 -4.01 -3.65
C TYR A 149 8.62 -4.89 -2.62
N ARG A 150 9.46 -5.82 -3.07
CA ARG A 150 10.24 -6.69 -2.19
C ARG A 150 11.15 -5.89 -1.25
N LEU A 151 11.84 -4.87 -1.77
CA LEU A 151 12.70 -4.02 -0.96
C LEU A 151 11.88 -3.19 0.04
N ALA A 152 10.74 -2.65 -0.37
CA ALA A 152 9.85 -1.93 0.52
C ALA A 152 9.37 -2.80 1.68
N VAL A 153 8.93 -4.03 1.40
CA VAL A 153 8.53 -4.96 2.46
C VAL A 153 9.69 -5.28 3.40
N LYS A 154 10.87 -5.58 2.86
CA LYS A 154 12.07 -5.86 3.68
C LYS A 154 12.43 -4.70 4.62
N PHE A 155 12.25 -3.47 4.15
CA PHE A 155 12.56 -2.28 4.92
C PHE A 155 11.49 -1.99 5.99
N TYR A 156 10.20 -2.02 5.62
CA TYR A 156 9.13 -1.61 6.52
C TYR A 156 8.68 -2.71 7.49
N GLN A 157 8.63 -3.98 7.09
CA GLN A 157 8.12 -5.06 7.92
C GLN A 157 8.80 -5.16 9.31
N PRO A 158 10.15 -5.06 9.44
CA PRO A 158 10.79 -5.12 10.75
C PRO A 158 10.49 -3.94 11.68
N GLN A 159 10.03 -2.84 11.09
CA GLN A 159 9.80 -1.58 11.81
C GLN A 159 8.35 -1.42 12.27
N LEU A 160 7.45 -2.21 11.70
CA LEU A 160 6.02 -2.11 11.98
C LEU A 160 5.61 -3.08 13.10
N PRO A 161 4.66 -2.67 13.97
CA PRO A 161 4.10 -3.53 14.99
C PRO A 161 3.11 -4.56 14.45
N PHE A 162 2.68 -4.42 13.19
CA PHE A 162 1.73 -5.28 12.51
C PHE A 162 2.29 -5.81 11.20
N ASP A 163 1.77 -6.96 10.75
CA ASP A 163 2.24 -7.58 9.53
C ASP A 163 1.75 -6.84 8.27
N ILE A 164 2.64 -6.68 7.30
CA ILE A 164 2.28 -6.23 5.97
C ILE A 164 1.54 -7.37 5.25
N ASP A 165 0.39 -7.05 4.65
CA ASP A 165 -0.38 -7.97 3.82
C ASP A 165 0.36 -8.17 2.48
N LEU A 166 1.07 -9.30 2.38
CA LEU A 166 1.90 -9.62 1.23
C LEU A 166 1.03 -9.97 0.01
N LYS A 167 1.30 -9.29 -1.09
CA LYS A 167 0.63 -9.51 -2.38
C LYS A 167 1.64 -9.74 -3.49
N GLU A 168 1.20 -10.41 -4.56
CA GLU A 168 1.97 -10.41 -5.80
C GLU A 168 2.05 -8.97 -6.32
N PRO A 169 3.27 -8.47 -6.61
CA PRO A 169 3.45 -7.12 -7.13
C PRO A 169 2.76 -6.96 -8.48
N SER A 170 2.02 -5.88 -8.64
CA SER A 170 1.34 -5.57 -9.89
C SER A 170 1.21 -4.06 -10.06
N LEU A 171 1.42 -3.56 -11.27
CA LEU A 171 1.17 -2.16 -11.61
C LEU A 171 -0.31 -1.78 -11.47
N GLU A 172 -1.19 -2.77 -11.52
CA GLU A 172 -2.63 -2.60 -11.37
C GLU A 172 -3.12 -2.84 -9.94
N GLN A 173 -2.18 -3.02 -8.98
CA GLN A 173 -2.54 -3.08 -7.57
C GLN A 173 -3.24 -1.79 -7.16
N TYR A 174 -4.40 -1.94 -6.54
CA TYR A 174 -5.22 -0.80 -6.16
C TYR A 174 -5.57 -0.78 -4.68
N CYS A 175 -5.84 0.41 -4.18
CA CYS A 175 -6.64 0.63 -2.97
C CYS A 175 -7.92 1.38 -3.34
N ARG A 176 -8.86 1.46 -2.40
CA ARG A 176 -10.04 2.30 -2.58
C ARG A 176 -9.74 3.72 -2.08
N LEU A 177 -10.41 4.69 -2.70
CA LEU A 177 -10.41 6.06 -2.18
C LEU A 177 -10.86 6.02 -0.71
N THR A 178 -10.27 6.87 0.10
CA THR A 178 -10.56 6.96 1.53
C THR A 178 -10.87 8.39 1.94
N PHE A 179 -11.42 8.53 3.14
CA PHE A 179 -11.46 9.76 3.89
C PHE A 179 -10.57 9.61 5.13
N ASP A 180 -9.50 10.39 5.19
CA ASP A 180 -8.56 10.43 6.30
C ASP A 180 -7.99 11.86 6.43
N PRO A 181 -8.58 12.73 7.29
CA PRO A 181 -8.10 14.09 7.48
C PRO A 181 -6.68 14.12 8.07
N GLU A 182 -6.28 13.07 8.79
CA GLU A 182 -4.98 12.92 9.45
C GLU A 182 -3.99 12.09 8.63
N LEU A 183 -4.18 12.03 7.31
CA LEU A 183 -3.22 11.36 6.44
C LEU A 183 -1.85 12.05 6.49
N TYR A 184 -0.80 11.27 6.40
CA TYR A 184 0.56 11.78 6.24
C TYR A 184 0.90 11.91 4.76
N PHE A 185 1.38 13.09 4.36
CA PHE A 185 1.88 13.33 3.00
C PHE A 185 3.17 14.12 3.05
N ASN A 186 4.24 13.57 2.49
CA ASN A 186 5.54 14.22 2.35
C ASN A 186 5.92 14.33 0.86
N PRO A 187 5.67 15.48 0.21
CA PRO A 187 6.03 15.67 -1.19
C PRO A 187 7.55 15.59 -1.44
N GLU A 188 8.35 15.89 -0.41
CA GLU A 188 9.81 15.86 -0.44
C GLU A 188 10.39 14.51 0.02
N ALA A 189 9.57 13.47 0.10
CA ALA A 189 10.04 12.14 0.51
C ALA A 189 11.20 11.67 -0.37
N MET A 190 12.24 11.19 0.28
CA MET A 190 13.44 10.67 -0.39
C MET A 190 13.09 9.40 -1.17
N PRO A 191 13.31 9.34 -2.49
CA PRO A 191 13.10 8.10 -3.23
C PRO A 191 14.12 7.05 -2.82
N VAL A 192 13.72 5.78 -2.90
CA VAL A 192 14.64 4.66 -2.75
C VAL A 192 15.28 4.37 -4.10
N TYR A 193 16.60 4.40 -4.15
CA TYR A 193 17.34 4.18 -5.39
C TYR A 193 17.54 2.69 -5.67
N MET A 194 17.15 2.28 -6.87
CA MET A 194 17.27 0.90 -7.36
C MET A 194 18.53 0.74 -8.21
N LYS A 195 19.34 -0.27 -7.92
CA LYS A 195 20.53 -0.58 -8.73
C LYS A 195 20.14 -1.41 -9.96
N GLN A 196 20.81 -1.16 -11.07
CA GLN A 196 20.78 -2.00 -12.27
C GLN A 196 22.04 -2.86 -12.38
N PRO A 197 21.99 -3.99 -13.08
CA PRO A 197 20.80 -4.66 -13.65
C PRO A 197 19.96 -5.35 -12.59
N MET A 198 18.67 -5.54 -12.89
CA MET A 198 17.78 -6.32 -12.06
C MET A 198 17.75 -7.77 -12.55
N ALA A 199 17.94 -8.72 -11.64
CA ALA A 199 17.77 -10.13 -11.97
C ALA A 199 16.28 -10.43 -12.24
N MET A 200 16.03 -11.27 -13.25
CA MET A 200 14.68 -11.80 -13.46
C MET A 200 14.23 -12.60 -12.23
N PRO A 201 12.92 -12.58 -11.90
CA PRO A 201 12.39 -13.44 -10.85
C PRO A 201 12.69 -14.91 -11.18
N GLY A 202 13.02 -15.68 -10.14
CA GLY A 202 13.11 -17.14 -10.27
C GLY A 202 11.72 -17.77 -10.48
N GLU A 203 11.66 -19.11 -10.43
CA GLU A 203 10.41 -19.88 -10.62
C GLU A 203 9.37 -19.63 -9.50
N THR A 204 9.81 -19.23 -8.30
CA THR A 204 8.92 -18.88 -7.19
C THR A 204 8.32 -17.49 -7.36
N THR A 205 7.06 -17.32 -6.96
CA THR A 205 6.40 -16.04 -7.01
C THR A 205 7.07 -15.03 -6.08
N TYR A 206 6.99 -13.73 -6.39
CA TYR A 206 7.53 -12.67 -5.53
C TYR A 206 6.94 -12.71 -4.13
N ARG A 207 5.65 -13.05 -4.01
CA ARG A 207 4.98 -13.18 -2.72
C ARG A 207 5.63 -14.28 -1.88
N GLU A 208 5.89 -15.43 -2.45
CA GLU A 208 6.56 -16.56 -1.76
C GLU A 208 7.98 -16.20 -1.36
N GLN A 209 8.74 -15.56 -2.27
CA GLN A 209 10.09 -15.09 -1.99
C GLN A 209 10.11 -14.09 -0.83
N VAL A 210 9.25 -13.06 -0.89
CA VAL A 210 9.14 -12.05 0.17
C VAL A 210 8.70 -12.68 1.48
N LYS A 211 7.73 -13.59 1.46
CA LYS A 211 7.28 -14.32 2.65
C LYS A 211 8.41 -15.14 3.26
N ALA A 212 9.17 -15.86 2.45
CA ALA A 212 10.33 -16.61 2.91
C ALA A 212 11.37 -15.70 3.57
N GLU A 213 11.71 -14.57 2.94
CA GLU A 213 12.72 -13.64 3.43
C GLU A 213 12.28 -12.82 4.66
N THR A 214 10.98 -12.62 4.85
CA THR A 214 10.42 -11.89 5.99
C THR A 214 9.90 -12.80 7.10
N SER A 215 9.94 -14.13 6.91
CA SER A 215 9.51 -15.09 7.92
C SER A 215 10.33 -14.96 9.21
N PRO A 216 9.68 -14.97 10.38
CA PRO A 216 10.38 -14.94 11.67
C PRO A 216 11.38 -16.07 11.85
N LEU A 217 11.12 -17.25 11.26
CA LEU A 217 12.01 -18.41 11.34
C LEU A 217 13.34 -18.22 10.62
N GLN A 218 13.38 -17.43 9.55
CA GLN A 218 14.63 -17.10 8.86
C GLN A 218 15.45 -16.02 9.58
N ARG A 219 14.84 -15.29 10.49
CA ARG A 219 15.52 -14.31 11.37
C ARG A 219 16.25 -14.97 12.53
N LEU A 220 15.97 -16.24 12.81
CA LEU A 220 16.68 -17.05 13.80
C LEU A 220 17.94 -17.66 13.20
N VAL A 221 18.83 -16.84 12.64
CA VAL A 221 20.22 -17.27 12.37
C VAL A 221 20.89 -17.45 13.72
N PRO A 222 21.55 -18.59 14.00
CA PRO A 222 22.22 -18.84 15.26
C PRO A 222 23.19 -17.68 15.60
N GLY A 223 22.95 -17.02 16.73
CA GLY A 223 23.78 -15.94 17.24
C GLY A 223 23.25 -14.52 17.02
N TYR A 224 22.20 -14.30 16.23
CA TYR A 224 21.62 -12.98 16.02
C TYR A 224 20.19 -12.88 16.59
N GLU A 225 20.05 -12.25 17.77
CA GLU A 225 18.89 -11.44 18.15
C GLU A 225 17.64 -12.10 18.75
N ILE A 226 17.76 -13.13 19.56
CA ILE A 226 16.70 -13.41 20.56
C ILE A 226 16.42 -12.16 21.43
N ILE A 227 17.43 -11.31 21.65
CA ILE A 227 17.34 -10.10 22.49
C ILE A 227 16.48 -9.00 21.87
N LYS A 228 16.41 -8.87 20.54
CA LYS A 228 15.58 -7.83 19.88
C LYS A 228 14.13 -8.25 19.66
N LEU A 229 13.85 -9.55 19.61
CA LEU A 229 12.48 -10.07 19.52
C LEU A 229 11.75 -10.07 20.86
N PHE A 230 12.49 -10.09 21.96
CA PHE A 230 11.93 -10.16 23.30
C PHE A 230 10.95 -9.01 23.64
N PRO A 231 11.25 -7.74 23.32
CA PRO A 231 10.30 -6.65 23.56
C PRO A 231 9.04 -6.73 22.70
N TYR A 232 9.13 -7.27 21.48
CA TYR A 232 8.00 -7.43 20.57
C TYR A 232 7.02 -8.52 21.04
N PHE A 233 7.55 -9.68 21.45
CA PHE A 233 6.76 -10.76 22.03
C PHE A 233 6.17 -10.37 23.38
N LEU A 234 6.91 -9.66 24.22
CA LEU A 234 6.44 -9.20 25.54
C LEU A 234 5.30 -8.19 25.40
N ARG A 235 5.39 -7.25 24.44
CA ARG A 235 4.32 -6.29 24.16
C ARG A 235 3.05 -6.98 23.66
N ARG A 236 3.17 -8.01 22.84
CA ARG A 236 2.02 -8.78 22.34
C ARG A 236 1.37 -9.64 23.44
N LEU A 237 2.17 -10.25 24.31
CA LEU A 237 1.70 -11.00 25.48
C LEU A 237 1.04 -10.08 26.52
N LEU A 238 1.62 -8.92 26.80
CA LEU A 238 1.07 -7.97 27.77
C LEU A 238 -0.24 -7.35 27.27
N ARG A 239 -0.39 -7.10 25.95
CA ARG A 239 -1.69 -6.65 25.39
C ARG A 239 -2.79 -7.70 25.51
N GLY A 240 -2.46 -8.98 25.39
CA GLY A 240 -3.43 -10.08 25.61
C GLY A 240 -3.90 -10.23 27.07
N LEU A 241 -3.10 -9.80 28.02
CA LEU A 241 -3.39 -9.87 29.46
C LEU A 241 -4.19 -8.67 30.00
N TRP A 242 -4.27 -7.56 29.25
CA TRP A 242 -5.03 -6.35 29.64
C TRP A 242 -6.42 -6.29 29.02
N MET A 243 -6.82 -7.26 28.21
CA MET A 243 -8.14 -7.36 27.56
C MET A 243 -8.97 -8.56 28.07
N SER A 244 -8.61 -9.14 29.22
CA SER A 244 -9.42 -10.14 29.93
C SER A 244 -9.97 -9.57 31.24
#